data_df5f9c2514f78c9f2c356cc9cd049b08
#
_entry.id   df5f9c2514f78c9f2c356cc9cd049b08
#
_cell.length_a   1.000
_cell.length_b   1.000
_cell.length_c   1.000
_cell.angle_alpha   90.00
_cell.angle_beta   90.00
_cell.angle_gamma   90.00
#
_symmetry.space_group_name_H-M   'P 1'
#
loop_
_entity.id
_entity.type
_entity.pdbx_description
1 polymer ?
#
loop_
_entity_poly.entity_id
_entity_poly.type
_entity_poly.pdbx_seq_one_letter_code
_entity_poly.pdbx_strand_id
1 'polypeptide(L)'
;MTAALISTHENPRALDLVLRAWARQRVAPRWVVVADDGSGPETAAVVARWGAQHVRLEHAQRFGKCRVVNAAVVRVRKLGATWALFTDGDRLPAQDLLERHLAETRPGRFVSGGGIRLSRAASEALGPVEIDFGAFERLGGNKPQYALPRVLGHLLDRIQPRRAPWKGGNSSAWLDDIVRVGGYDERFGWGLEDNELGLRLEHAGVRGFSIRYTAPVYHLWHERPWLDPEALARHEQMLEETRRTRATRTEHGIH
;
A
#
# COMPACT_ATOMS: atom_id res chain seq x y z
N MET A 1 9.08 -8.92 13.49
CA MET A 1 9.30 -9.45 12.12
C MET A 1 8.46 -8.66 11.13
N THR A 2 8.90 -8.52 9.86
CA THR A 2 8.33 -7.63 8.85
C THR A 2 7.52 -8.38 7.79
N ALA A 3 6.44 -7.76 7.30
CA ALA A 3 5.64 -8.26 6.18
C ALA A 3 5.45 -7.17 5.11
N ALA A 4 5.31 -7.59 3.85
CA ALA A 4 4.77 -6.80 2.76
C ALA A 4 3.35 -7.30 2.46
N LEU A 5 2.35 -6.43 2.56
CA LEU A 5 0.95 -6.71 2.25
C LEU A 5 0.62 -6.06 0.91
N ILE A 6 0.24 -6.87 -0.07
CA ILE A 6 0.02 -6.45 -1.45
C ILE A 6 -1.44 -6.72 -1.81
N SER A 7 -2.26 -5.66 -1.93
CA SER A 7 -3.66 -5.81 -2.35
C SER A 7 -3.77 -5.96 -3.86
N THR A 8 -4.59 -6.89 -4.34
CA THR A 8 -4.79 -7.13 -5.77
C THR A 8 -6.24 -7.52 -6.11
N HIS A 9 -6.63 -7.27 -7.35
CA HIS A 9 -7.85 -7.75 -7.96
C HIS A 9 -7.67 -7.83 -9.48
N GLU A 10 -7.92 -9.02 -10.08
CA GLU A 10 -8.00 -9.27 -11.54
C GLU A 10 -6.88 -8.66 -12.40
N ASN A 11 -5.64 -8.57 -11.89
CA ASN A 11 -4.51 -8.06 -12.65
C ASN A 11 -3.24 -8.91 -12.45
N PRO A 12 -3.24 -10.17 -12.97
CA PRO A 12 -2.12 -11.11 -12.78
C PRO A 12 -0.82 -10.61 -13.41
N ARG A 13 -0.88 -9.88 -14.55
CA ARG A 13 0.33 -9.32 -15.19
C ARG A 13 1.01 -8.28 -14.29
N ALA A 14 0.26 -7.32 -13.77
CA ALA A 14 0.84 -6.30 -12.90
C ALA A 14 1.37 -6.93 -11.61
N LEU A 15 0.62 -7.85 -11.01
CA LEU A 15 1.03 -8.55 -9.79
C LEU A 15 2.35 -9.33 -10.00
N ASP A 16 2.53 -10.01 -11.14
CA ASP A 16 3.78 -10.72 -11.45
C ASP A 16 4.98 -9.76 -11.47
N LEU A 17 4.86 -8.61 -12.13
CA LEU A 17 5.90 -7.58 -12.15
C LEU A 17 6.18 -7.00 -10.76
N VAL A 18 5.13 -6.79 -9.95
CA VAL A 18 5.26 -6.28 -8.58
C VAL A 18 5.98 -7.29 -7.69
N LEU A 19 5.61 -8.57 -7.73
CA LEU A 19 6.26 -9.62 -6.95
C LEU A 19 7.72 -9.81 -7.38
N ARG A 20 8.02 -9.69 -8.67
CA ARG A 20 9.38 -9.66 -9.20
C ARG A 20 10.18 -8.47 -8.64
N ALA A 21 9.60 -7.29 -8.58
CA ALA A 21 10.24 -6.12 -7.98
C ALA A 21 10.44 -6.28 -6.46
N TRP A 22 9.51 -6.95 -5.76
CA TRP A 22 9.68 -7.32 -4.35
C TRP A 22 10.82 -8.30 -4.12
N ALA A 23 11.06 -9.24 -5.02
CA ALA A 23 12.19 -10.17 -4.94
C ALA A 23 13.56 -9.47 -5.06
N ARG A 24 13.60 -8.24 -5.60
CA ARG A 24 14.81 -7.42 -5.73
C ARG A 24 15.11 -6.53 -4.52
N GLN A 25 14.27 -6.54 -3.47
CA GLN A 25 14.51 -5.68 -2.31
C GLN A 25 15.87 -5.98 -1.67
N ARG A 26 16.64 -4.94 -1.32
CA ARG A 26 17.92 -5.07 -0.60
C ARG A 26 17.72 -5.66 0.79
N VAL A 27 16.63 -5.30 1.43
CA VAL A 27 16.16 -5.88 2.69
C VAL A 27 14.85 -6.59 2.40
N ALA A 28 14.85 -7.91 2.41
CA ALA A 28 13.66 -8.69 2.13
C ALA A 28 12.69 -8.69 3.35
N PRO A 29 11.38 -8.58 3.13
CA PRO A 29 10.43 -8.84 4.21
C PRO A 29 10.45 -10.32 4.56
N ARG A 30 10.13 -10.66 5.81
CA ARG A 30 10.00 -12.06 6.23
C ARG A 30 8.85 -12.76 5.51
N TRP A 31 7.77 -12.04 5.25
CA TRP A 31 6.60 -12.53 4.53
C TRP A 31 6.16 -11.54 3.46
N VAL A 32 5.91 -12.07 2.27
CA VAL A 32 5.16 -11.39 1.22
C VAL A 32 3.77 -12.03 1.21
N VAL A 33 2.74 -11.21 1.37
CA VAL A 33 1.35 -11.65 1.44
C VAL A 33 0.53 -10.90 0.41
N VAL A 34 -0.12 -11.64 -0.47
CA VAL A 34 -1.05 -11.11 -1.45
C VAL A 34 -2.45 -11.19 -0.87
N ALA A 35 -3.04 -10.02 -0.68
CA ALA A 35 -4.44 -9.82 -0.28
C ALA A 35 -5.29 -9.70 -1.55
N ASP A 36 -5.96 -10.77 -1.90
CA ASP A 36 -6.64 -10.96 -3.19
C ASP A 36 -8.17 -10.88 -3.03
N ASP A 37 -8.78 -9.87 -3.63
CA ASP A 37 -10.22 -9.65 -3.62
C ASP A 37 -10.94 -10.51 -4.69
N GLY A 38 -10.76 -11.82 -4.60
CA GLY A 38 -11.51 -12.81 -5.38
C GLY A 38 -11.13 -12.94 -6.84
N SER A 39 -9.87 -12.67 -7.18
CA SER A 39 -9.37 -12.85 -8.56
C SER A 39 -9.44 -14.29 -9.06
N GLY A 40 -9.34 -14.46 -10.37
CA GLY A 40 -9.34 -15.73 -11.05
C GLY A 40 -8.07 -16.58 -10.86
N PRO A 41 -8.02 -17.77 -11.50
CA PRO A 41 -6.95 -18.76 -11.32
C PRO A 41 -5.57 -18.26 -11.80
N GLU A 42 -5.52 -17.34 -12.74
CA GLU A 42 -4.27 -16.76 -13.22
C GLU A 42 -3.53 -16.00 -12.12
N THR A 43 -4.26 -15.20 -11.32
CA THR A 43 -3.69 -14.51 -10.16
C THR A 43 -3.19 -15.52 -9.12
N ALA A 44 -3.94 -16.59 -8.85
CA ALA A 44 -3.51 -17.63 -7.92
C ALA A 44 -2.23 -18.34 -8.41
N ALA A 45 -2.10 -18.60 -9.71
CA ALA A 45 -0.89 -19.17 -10.32
C ALA A 45 0.33 -18.24 -10.17
N VAL A 46 0.15 -16.93 -10.33
CA VAL A 46 1.20 -15.94 -10.09
C VAL A 46 1.65 -15.97 -8.64
N VAL A 47 0.71 -15.93 -7.68
CA VAL A 47 1.04 -15.96 -6.24
C VAL A 47 1.82 -17.23 -5.88
N ALA A 48 1.38 -18.40 -6.38
CA ALA A 48 2.06 -19.68 -6.15
C ALA A 48 3.48 -19.70 -6.72
N ARG A 49 3.68 -19.17 -7.93
CA ARG A 49 5.00 -19.09 -8.59
C ARG A 49 6.03 -18.32 -7.74
N TRP A 50 5.61 -17.26 -7.06
CA TRP A 50 6.49 -16.44 -6.22
C TRP A 50 6.58 -16.94 -4.77
N GLY A 51 5.88 -18.02 -4.40
CA GLY A 51 5.88 -18.54 -3.04
C GLY A 51 5.32 -17.56 -2.01
N ALA A 52 4.52 -16.59 -2.43
CA ALA A 52 3.90 -15.62 -1.54
C ALA A 52 2.73 -16.27 -0.77
N GLN A 53 2.46 -15.76 0.44
CA GLN A 53 1.25 -16.16 1.17
C GLN A 53 0.02 -15.58 0.44
N HIS A 54 -0.97 -16.41 0.17
CA HIS A 54 -2.20 -16.03 -0.52
C HIS A 54 -3.35 -15.93 0.49
N VAL A 55 -3.88 -14.73 0.68
CA VAL A 55 -5.12 -14.48 1.41
C VAL A 55 -6.16 -14.04 0.39
N ARG A 56 -7.04 -14.95 0.02
CA ARG A 56 -8.09 -14.72 -0.97
C ARG A 56 -9.45 -14.77 -0.29
N LEU A 57 -10.28 -13.75 -0.52
CA LEU A 57 -11.69 -13.74 -0.16
C LEU A 57 -12.52 -13.74 -1.44
N GLU A 58 -13.73 -14.31 -1.38
CA GLU A 58 -14.66 -14.19 -2.49
C GLU A 58 -15.03 -12.73 -2.71
N HIS A 59 -15.00 -12.31 -3.98
CA HIS A 59 -15.37 -10.95 -4.37
C HIS A 59 -16.84 -10.70 -4.00
N ALA A 60 -17.07 -9.77 -3.11
CA ALA A 60 -18.42 -9.26 -2.87
C ALA A 60 -18.71 -8.23 -3.97
N GLN A 61 -19.90 -8.19 -4.54
CA GLN A 61 -20.36 -7.35 -5.66
C GLN A 61 -19.91 -5.85 -5.63
N ARG A 62 -18.92 -5.51 -4.85
CA ARG A 62 -18.29 -4.20 -4.67
C ARG A 62 -16.81 -4.36 -4.31
N PHE A 63 -16.00 -3.37 -4.59
CA PHE A 63 -14.58 -3.33 -4.29
C PHE A 63 -14.28 -3.73 -2.83
N GLY A 64 -13.62 -4.87 -2.65
CA GLY A 64 -13.44 -5.52 -1.34
C GLY A 64 -12.05 -5.34 -0.72
N LYS A 65 -11.25 -4.37 -1.18
CA LYS A 65 -9.88 -4.13 -0.70
C LYS A 65 -9.80 -4.08 0.83
N CYS A 66 -10.69 -3.34 1.49
CA CYS A 66 -10.68 -3.18 2.95
C CYS A 66 -10.77 -4.53 3.66
N ARG A 67 -11.71 -5.38 3.24
CA ARG A 67 -11.92 -6.72 3.81
C ARG A 67 -10.70 -7.62 3.65
N VAL A 68 -10.16 -7.69 2.44
CA VAL A 68 -9.06 -8.62 2.18
C VAL A 68 -7.75 -8.14 2.80
N VAL A 69 -7.50 -6.83 2.87
CA VAL A 69 -6.33 -6.29 3.57
C VAL A 69 -6.44 -6.53 5.08
N ASN A 70 -7.63 -6.36 5.69
CA ASN A 70 -7.87 -6.71 7.09
C ASN A 70 -7.60 -8.20 7.35
N ALA A 71 -8.10 -9.10 6.50
CA ALA A 71 -7.82 -10.53 6.60
C ALA A 71 -6.31 -10.83 6.48
N ALA A 72 -5.59 -10.13 5.60
CA ALA A 72 -4.14 -10.27 5.47
C ALA A 72 -3.39 -9.76 6.73
N VAL A 73 -3.84 -8.66 7.35
CA VAL A 73 -3.30 -8.18 8.64
C VAL A 73 -3.46 -9.25 9.73
N VAL A 74 -4.64 -9.84 9.85
CA VAL A 74 -4.89 -10.94 10.81
C VAL A 74 -3.99 -12.15 10.51
N ARG A 75 -3.86 -12.51 9.23
CA ARG A 75 -3.01 -13.64 8.79
C ARG A 75 -1.55 -13.41 9.17
N VAL A 76 -0.96 -12.26 8.85
CA VAL A 76 0.47 -12.02 9.11
C VAL A 76 0.77 -11.91 10.60
N ARG A 77 -0.16 -11.39 11.43
CA ARG A 77 -0.02 -11.41 12.88
C ARG A 77 0.05 -12.84 13.42
N LYS A 78 -0.79 -13.75 12.94
CA LYS A 78 -0.73 -15.18 13.28
C LYS A 78 0.60 -15.83 12.87
N LEU A 79 1.27 -15.31 11.85
CA LEU A 79 2.61 -15.73 11.44
C LEU A 79 3.74 -15.08 12.26
N GLY A 80 3.41 -14.20 13.22
CA GLY A 80 4.36 -13.53 14.09
C GLY A 80 4.91 -12.21 13.54
N ALA A 81 4.30 -11.62 12.49
CA ALA A 81 4.66 -10.29 12.07
C ALA A 81 4.23 -9.26 13.12
N THR A 82 5.08 -8.25 13.32
CA THR A 82 4.81 -7.12 14.22
C THR A 82 4.67 -5.80 13.47
N TRP A 83 5.12 -5.77 12.22
CA TRP A 83 5.15 -4.59 11.38
C TRP A 83 4.89 -4.96 9.92
N ALA A 84 4.20 -4.09 9.18
CA ALA A 84 3.93 -4.32 7.78
C ALA A 84 4.05 -3.05 6.93
N LEU A 85 4.48 -3.25 5.68
CA LEU A 85 4.39 -2.29 4.60
C LEU A 85 3.21 -2.68 3.71
N PHE A 86 2.30 -1.74 3.46
CA PHE A 86 1.11 -1.88 2.64
C PHE A 86 1.37 -1.30 1.26
N THR A 87 1.02 -2.05 0.23
CA THR A 87 1.16 -1.64 -1.17
C THR A 87 0.06 -2.28 -2.03
N ASP A 88 -0.04 -1.85 -3.28
CA ASP A 88 -1.01 -2.40 -4.24
C ASP A 88 -0.28 -3.26 -5.29
N GLY A 89 -0.98 -4.22 -5.88
CA GLY A 89 -0.49 -5.18 -6.88
C GLY A 89 -0.17 -4.57 -8.26
N ASP A 90 -0.24 -3.26 -8.37
CA ASP A 90 0.12 -2.45 -9.53
C ASP A 90 1.20 -1.40 -9.22
N ARG A 91 1.86 -1.51 -8.06
CA ARG A 91 2.89 -0.57 -7.60
C ARG A 91 4.24 -1.25 -7.42
N LEU A 92 5.14 -0.99 -8.35
CA LEU A 92 6.50 -1.50 -8.32
C LEU A 92 7.30 -0.80 -7.22
N PRO A 93 7.82 -1.52 -6.22
CA PRO A 93 8.65 -0.93 -5.17
C PRO A 93 10.07 -0.64 -5.70
N ALA A 94 10.61 0.54 -5.40
CA ALA A 94 12.04 0.78 -5.57
C ALA A 94 12.86 -0.24 -4.75
N GLN A 95 14.07 -0.60 -5.20
CA GLN A 95 14.88 -1.67 -4.63
C GLN A 95 15.22 -1.51 -3.14
N ASP A 96 15.17 -0.30 -2.62
CA ASP A 96 15.43 0.01 -1.23
C ASP A 96 14.18 0.47 -0.44
N LEU A 97 12.97 0.22 -0.99
CA LEU A 97 11.72 0.68 -0.39
C LEU A 97 11.55 0.22 1.06
N LEU A 98 11.71 -1.08 1.32
CA LEU A 98 11.55 -1.63 2.67
C LEU A 98 12.61 -1.08 3.64
N GLU A 99 13.85 -1.01 3.20
CA GLU A 99 14.97 -0.43 3.98
C GLU A 99 14.65 1.01 4.43
N ARG A 100 14.11 1.84 3.51
CA ARG A 100 13.73 3.23 3.79
C ARG A 100 12.61 3.35 4.81
N HIS A 101 11.58 2.53 4.68
CA HIS A 101 10.49 2.49 5.64
C HIS A 101 10.97 2.06 7.03
N LEU A 102 11.82 1.04 7.10
CA LEU A 102 12.37 0.54 8.36
C LEU A 102 13.27 1.58 9.05
N ALA A 103 14.06 2.34 8.30
CA ALA A 103 14.93 3.38 8.85
C ALA A 103 14.15 4.48 9.58
N GLU A 104 12.90 4.75 9.19
CA GLU A 104 12.05 5.76 9.78
C GLU A 104 10.98 5.21 10.74
N THR A 105 10.94 3.90 10.92
CA THR A 105 9.98 3.25 11.84
C THR A 105 10.27 3.61 13.29
N ARG A 106 9.27 4.09 14.01
CA ARG A 106 9.32 4.44 15.44
C ARG A 106 7.98 4.10 16.10
N PRO A 107 7.93 3.82 17.41
CA PRO A 107 6.67 3.71 18.15
C PRO A 107 5.79 4.96 17.98
N GLY A 108 4.48 4.78 17.84
CA GLY A 108 3.52 5.88 17.66
C GLY A 108 3.65 6.61 16.32
N ARG A 109 4.21 5.93 15.30
CA ARG A 109 4.40 6.50 13.95
C ARG A 109 4.01 5.50 12.88
N PHE A 110 3.29 5.97 11.87
CA PHE A 110 3.24 5.32 10.56
C PHE A 110 4.08 6.11 9.55
N VAL A 111 4.63 5.43 8.54
CA VAL A 111 5.49 6.03 7.53
C VAL A 111 4.81 5.93 6.17
N SER A 112 4.77 7.04 5.41
CA SER A 112 4.21 7.07 4.05
C SER A 112 5.23 7.53 3.03
N GLY A 113 5.40 6.72 1.99
CA GLY A 113 6.28 7.01 0.86
C GLY A 113 5.64 7.81 -0.26
N GLY A 114 6.36 7.94 -1.35
CA GLY A 114 5.94 8.60 -2.59
C GLY A 114 5.26 7.65 -3.56
N GLY A 115 4.58 8.22 -4.57
CA GLY A 115 4.03 7.46 -5.70
C GLY A 115 4.25 8.22 -7.01
N ILE A 116 4.88 7.56 -7.97
CA ILE A 116 5.14 8.04 -9.32
C ILE A 116 4.21 7.28 -10.25
N ARG A 117 3.31 7.98 -10.94
CA ARG A 117 2.44 7.35 -11.95
C ARG A 117 3.18 7.26 -13.27
N LEU A 118 3.31 6.07 -13.80
CA LEU A 118 3.86 5.83 -15.13
C LEU A 118 2.80 6.14 -16.20
N SER A 119 3.27 6.53 -17.38
CA SER A 119 2.41 6.64 -18.57
C SER A 119 1.97 5.23 -19.03
N ARG A 120 0.93 5.19 -19.88
CA ARG A 120 0.49 3.94 -20.51
C ARG A 120 1.62 3.27 -21.27
N ALA A 121 2.27 4.01 -22.17
CA ALA A 121 3.39 3.49 -22.97
C ALA A 121 4.55 2.97 -22.11
N ALA A 122 4.93 3.69 -21.03
CA ALA A 122 5.97 3.22 -20.11
C ALA A 122 5.56 1.93 -19.39
N SER A 123 4.31 1.82 -18.97
CA SER A 123 3.80 0.63 -18.27
C SER A 123 3.70 -0.60 -19.18
N GLU A 124 3.30 -0.40 -20.43
CA GLU A 124 3.21 -1.47 -21.44
C GLU A 124 4.59 -1.99 -21.87
N ALA A 125 5.60 -1.11 -21.90
CA ALA A 125 6.98 -1.46 -22.24
C ALA A 125 7.71 -2.24 -21.14
N LEU A 126 7.21 -2.23 -19.89
CA LEU A 126 7.82 -2.95 -18.80
C LEU A 126 7.49 -4.45 -18.87
N GLY A 127 8.54 -5.26 -18.95
CA GLY A 127 8.48 -6.71 -18.85
C GLY A 127 9.38 -7.24 -17.73
N PRO A 128 9.51 -8.57 -17.58
CA PRO A 128 10.35 -9.18 -16.57
C PRO A 128 11.80 -8.69 -16.56
N VAL A 129 12.39 -8.52 -17.75
CA VAL A 129 13.79 -8.08 -17.92
C VAL A 129 13.98 -6.66 -17.37
N GLU A 130 13.11 -5.73 -17.75
CA GLU A 130 13.17 -4.34 -17.29
C GLU A 130 13.02 -4.25 -15.76
N ILE A 131 12.21 -5.12 -15.16
CA ILE A 131 12.08 -5.19 -13.70
C ILE A 131 13.37 -5.74 -13.07
N ASP A 132 13.94 -6.83 -13.60
CA ASP A 132 15.15 -7.44 -13.05
C ASP A 132 16.34 -6.47 -13.04
N PHE A 133 16.46 -5.64 -14.07
CA PHE A 133 17.50 -4.60 -14.15
C PHE A 133 17.11 -3.26 -13.47
N GLY A 134 15.92 -3.13 -12.94
CA GLY A 134 15.44 -1.91 -12.28
C GLY A 134 15.28 -0.73 -13.22
N ALA A 135 15.02 -0.97 -14.49
CA ALA A 135 14.86 0.08 -15.50
C ALA A 135 13.73 1.04 -15.14
N PHE A 136 12.66 0.55 -14.51
CA PHE A 136 11.51 1.35 -14.08
C PHE A 136 11.89 2.44 -13.05
N GLU A 137 12.94 2.24 -12.25
CA GLU A 137 13.40 3.21 -11.24
C GLU A 137 14.01 4.49 -11.87
N ARG A 138 14.31 4.44 -13.16
CA ARG A 138 14.81 5.58 -13.95
C ARG A 138 13.73 6.26 -14.76
N LEU A 139 12.52 5.71 -14.79
CA LEU A 139 11.42 6.30 -15.53
C LEU A 139 10.91 7.54 -14.82
N GLY A 140 10.82 8.63 -15.56
CA GLY A 140 10.09 9.81 -15.15
C GLY A 140 8.59 9.52 -15.11
N GLY A 141 7.87 10.24 -14.28
CA GLY A 141 6.42 10.16 -14.19
C GLY A 141 5.82 11.52 -13.90
N ASN A 142 4.59 11.53 -13.44
CA ASN A 142 3.84 12.76 -13.13
C ASN A 142 4.41 13.58 -11.96
N LYS A 143 5.45 13.08 -11.29
CA LYS A 143 6.09 13.74 -10.14
C LYS A 143 7.62 13.65 -10.23
N PRO A 144 8.25 14.43 -11.12
CA PRO A 144 9.69 14.39 -11.33
C PRO A 144 10.49 14.72 -10.06
N GLN A 145 9.92 15.45 -9.12
CA GLN A 145 10.54 15.75 -7.82
C GLN A 145 10.80 14.50 -6.96
N TYR A 146 10.21 13.35 -7.26
CA TYR A 146 10.49 12.10 -6.54
C TYR A 146 11.63 11.29 -7.18
N ALA A 147 12.12 11.72 -8.34
CA ALA A 147 13.29 11.17 -9.03
C ALA A 147 14.58 11.96 -8.72
N LEU A 148 14.60 12.77 -7.68
CA LEU A 148 15.75 13.57 -7.29
C LEU A 148 16.90 12.69 -6.78
N PRO A 149 18.16 13.16 -6.88
CA PRO A 149 19.29 12.51 -6.23
C PRO A 149 19.00 12.25 -4.74
N ARG A 150 19.40 11.08 -4.24
CA ARG A 150 19.07 10.62 -2.87
C ARG A 150 19.41 11.65 -1.79
N VAL A 151 20.57 12.31 -1.89
CA VAL A 151 21.00 13.33 -0.90
C VAL A 151 19.98 14.45 -0.82
N LEU A 152 19.53 14.97 -1.97
CA LEU A 152 18.52 16.02 -2.03
C LEU A 152 17.14 15.52 -1.56
N GLY A 153 16.77 14.29 -1.94
CA GLY A 153 15.56 13.65 -1.44
C GLY A 153 15.52 13.56 0.09
N HIS A 154 16.61 13.14 0.72
CA HIS A 154 16.74 13.10 2.18
C HIS A 154 16.61 14.47 2.82
N LEU A 155 17.23 15.49 2.24
CA LEU A 155 17.10 16.86 2.74
C LEU A 155 15.63 17.31 2.66
N LEU A 156 14.97 17.08 1.53
CA LEU A 156 13.57 17.45 1.34
C LEU A 156 12.63 16.69 2.30
N ASP A 157 12.86 15.40 2.53
CA ASP A 157 12.08 14.63 3.51
C ASP A 157 12.24 15.15 4.95
N ARG A 158 13.38 15.79 5.26
CA ARG A 158 13.61 16.39 6.58
C ARG A 158 12.97 17.76 6.77
N ILE A 159 12.95 18.59 5.73
CA ILE A 159 12.45 19.99 5.82
C ILE A 159 10.97 20.14 5.49
N GLN A 160 10.36 19.16 4.79
CA GLN A 160 8.93 19.21 4.48
C GLN A 160 8.06 19.09 5.74
N PRO A 161 6.80 19.56 5.71
CA PRO A 161 5.86 19.29 6.78
C PRO A 161 5.74 17.79 7.02
N ARG A 162 6.06 17.34 8.23
CA ARG A 162 6.20 15.92 8.56
C ARG A 162 4.88 15.14 8.64
N ARG A 163 3.74 15.83 8.58
CA ARG A 163 2.45 15.16 8.50
C ARG A 163 2.28 14.51 7.13
N ALA A 164 2.06 13.22 7.12
CA ALA A 164 1.74 12.47 5.92
C ALA A 164 0.38 11.80 6.10
N PRO A 165 -0.50 11.83 5.08
CA PRO A 165 -1.68 10.98 5.11
C PRO A 165 -1.26 9.51 4.95
N TRP A 166 -2.06 8.60 5.50
CA TRP A 166 -1.94 7.19 5.17
C TRP A 166 -2.23 6.98 3.68
N LYS A 167 -1.49 6.09 3.05
CA LYS A 167 -1.65 5.72 1.63
C LYS A 167 -1.48 4.20 1.53
N GLY A 168 -2.55 3.46 1.39
CA GLY A 168 -2.52 2.00 1.33
C GLY A 168 -1.60 1.42 0.25
N GLY A 169 -1.28 2.20 -0.76
CA GLY A 169 -0.34 1.80 -1.80
C GLY A 169 1.14 2.10 -1.51
N ASN A 170 1.49 2.74 -0.40
CA ASN A 170 2.86 2.96 0.07
C ASN A 170 2.87 3.54 1.48
N SER A 171 2.44 2.77 2.47
CA SER A 171 2.55 3.14 3.89
C SER A 171 2.92 1.93 4.75
N SER A 172 3.51 2.19 5.90
CA SER A 172 3.89 1.14 6.84
C SER A 172 3.59 1.54 8.28
N ALA A 173 3.26 0.55 9.11
CA ALA A 173 2.97 0.75 10.53
C ALA A 173 3.23 -0.51 11.36
N TRP A 174 3.25 -0.34 12.66
CA TRP A 174 3.14 -1.44 13.60
C TRP A 174 1.74 -2.06 13.49
N LEU A 175 1.67 -3.38 13.41
CA LEU A 175 0.40 -4.09 13.25
C LEU A 175 -0.51 -3.95 14.46
N ASP A 176 0.07 -3.75 15.65
CA ASP A 176 -0.73 -3.48 16.84
C ASP A 176 -1.45 -2.13 16.77
N ASP A 177 -0.84 -1.10 16.15
CA ASP A 177 -1.52 0.16 15.91
C ASP A 177 -2.67 0.00 14.91
N ILE A 178 -2.47 -0.77 13.83
CA ILE A 178 -3.52 -1.06 12.85
C ILE A 178 -4.70 -1.79 13.51
N VAL A 179 -4.42 -2.83 14.30
CA VAL A 179 -5.48 -3.61 14.98
C VAL A 179 -6.18 -2.79 16.07
N ARG A 180 -5.43 -1.98 16.81
CA ARG A 180 -5.99 -1.10 17.84
C ARG A 180 -7.04 -0.14 17.29
N VAL A 181 -6.84 0.36 16.07
CA VAL A 181 -7.82 1.23 15.42
C VAL A 181 -8.89 0.45 14.61
N GLY A 182 -8.89 -0.89 14.64
CA GLY A 182 -9.86 -1.75 13.95
C GLY A 182 -9.53 -2.01 12.48
N GLY A 183 -8.32 -1.72 11.99
CA GLY A 183 -7.96 -1.88 10.58
C GLY A 183 -8.71 -0.92 9.66
N TYR A 184 -8.90 -1.31 8.41
CA TYR A 184 -9.75 -0.59 7.47
C TYR A 184 -11.23 -0.74 7.84
N ASP A 185 -12.02 0.31 7.66
CA ASP A 185 -13.48 0.21 7.76
C ASP A 185 -14.03 -0.44 6.48
N GLU A 186 -14.62 -1.63 6.63
CA GLU A 186 -15.04 -2.49 5.52
C GLU A 186 -16.30 -1.97 4.80
N ARG A 187 -16.93 -0.91 5.30
CA ARG A 187 -18.02 -0.21 4.62
C ARG A 187 -17.53 0.64 3.46
N PHE A 188 -16.24 1.05 3.48
CA PHE A 188 -15.63 1.73 2.33
C PHE A 188 -15.43 0.73 1.18
N GLY A 189 -15.80 1.19 -0.01
CA GLY A 189 -15.34 0.60 -1.26
C GLY A 189 -14.04 1.25 -1.71
N TRP A 190 -13.98 1.64 -2.99
CA TRP A 190 -12.85 2.39 -3.53
C TRP A 190 -12.97 3.88 -3.22
N GLY A 191 -11.90 4.46 -2.72
CA GLY A 191 -11.75 5.90 -2.48
C GLY A 191 -12.05 6.32 -1.03
N LEU A 192 -11.11 7.09 -0.49
CA LEU A 192 -11.09 7.65 0.86
C LEU A 192 -10.88 6.64 2.01
N GLU A 193 -10.88 5.34 1.76
CA GLU A 193 -10.58 4.30 2.75
C GLU A 193 -9.22 4.52 3.43
N ASP A 194 -8.23 4.91 2.65
CA ASP A 194 -6.88 5.23 3.13
C ASP A 194 -6.88 6.48 4.02
N ASN A 195 -7.61 7.52 3.61
CA ASN A 195 -7.70 8.77 4.37
C ASN A 195 -8.39 8.54 5.71
N GLU A 196 -9.43 7.72 5.74
CA GLU A 196 -10.20 7.40 6.93
C GLU A 196 -9.37 6.61 7.95
N LEU A 197 -8.67 5.54 7.51
CA LEU A 197 -7.74 4.81 8.37
C LEU A 197 -6.63 5.71 8.92
N GLY A 198 -6.05 6.56 8.06
CA GLY A 198 -5.01 7.51 8.46
C GLY A 198 -5.50 8.48 9.54
N LEU A 199 -6.72 8.95 9.41
CA LEU A 199 -7.34 9.86 10.37
C LEU A 199 -7.57 9.18 11.74
N ARG A 200 -8.07 7.93 11.76
CA ARG A 200 -8.21 7.16 13.02
C ARG A 200 -6.86 6.87 13.67
N LEU A 201 -5.83 6.55 12.89
CA LEU A 201 -4.47 6.39 13.42
C LEU A 201 -3.99 7.69 14.08
N GLU A 202 -4.18 8.85 13.46
CA GLU A 202 -3.81 10.14 14.02
C GLU A 202 -4.61 10.47 15.29
N HIS A 203 -5.92 10.22 15.31
CA HIS A 203 -6.75 10.40 16.51
C HIS A 203 -6.31 9.48 17.66
N ALA A 204 -5.82 8.28 17.34
CA ALA A 204 -5.26 7.33 18.30
C ALA A 204 -3.82 7.65 18.72
N GLY A 205 -3.26 8.78 18.27
CA GLY A 205 -1.92 9.24 18.62
C GLY A 205 -0.78 8.69 17.74
N VAL A 206 -1.08 7.94 16.68
CA VAL A 206 -0.10 7.43 15.71
C VAL A 206 0.09 8.45 14.60
N ARG A 207 1.24 9.11 14.56
CA ARG A 207 1.49 10.25 13.67
C ARG A 207 2.07 9.82 12.33
N GLY A 208 1.55 10.39 11.25
CA GLY A 208 2.09 10.19 9.89
C GLY A 208 3.45 10.87 9.70
N PHE A 209 4.40 10.15 9.12
CA PHE A 209 5.71 10.65 8.73
C PHE A 209 5.95 10.41 7.23
N SER A 210 6.36 11.46 6.50
CA SER A 210 6.55 11.39 5.05
C SER A 210 8.00 11.13 4.67
N ILE A 211 8.20 10.14 3.81
CA ILE A 211 9.46 9.85 3.11
C ILE A 211 9.24 9.81 1.60
N ARG A 212 8.38 10.70 1.10
CA ARG A 212 7.90 10.68 -0.30
C ARG A 212 8.98 10.93 -1.34
N TYR A 213 10.07 11.59 -0.98
CA TYR A 213 11.17 11.90 -1.90
C TYR A 213 12.23 10.80 -1.94
N THR A 214 12.28 9.92 -0.94
CA THR A 214 13.28 8.86 -0.84
C THR A 214 12.74 7.45 -0.99
N ALA A 215 11.43 7.25 -0.81
CA ALA A 215 10.79 5.94 -0.87
C ALA A 215 9.61 5.93 -1.87
N PRO A 216 9.88 6.08 -3.19
CA PRO A 216 8.82 6.01 -4.19
C PRO A 216 8.42 4.57 -4.51
N VAL A 217 7.15 4.41 -4.92
CA VAL A 217 6.66 3.29 -5.72
C VAL A 217 6.25 3.79 -7.09
N TYR A 218 6.37 2.93 -8.11
CA TYR A 218 6.05 3.26 -9.49
C TYR A 218 4.74 2.59 -9.87
N HIS A 219 3.69 3.40 -10.01
CA HIS A 219 2.33 2.93 -10.26
C HIS A 219 2.15 2.69 -11.75
N LEU A 220 1.93 1.44 -12.12
CA LEU A 220 1.60 1.02 -13.47
C LEU A 220 0.27 1.66 -13.92
N TRP A 221 0.21 2.02 -15.19
CA TRP A 221 -1.01 2.57 -15.74
C TRP A 221 -2.10 1.50 -15.85
N HIS A 222 -3.31 1.85 -15.45
CA HIS A 222 -4.52 1.07 -15.69
C HIS A 222 -5.74 1.99 -15.84
N GLU A 223 -6.76 1.52 -16.50
CA GLU A 223 -8.07 2.17 -16.53
C GLU A 223 -8.72 2.10 -15.14
N ARG A 224 -9.70 2.97 -14.89
CA ARG A 224 -10.41 3.07 -13.62
C ARG A 224 -11.93 3.01 -13.80
N PRO A 225 -12.46 1.90 -14.32
CA PRO A 225 -13.90 1.78 -14.61
C PRO A 225 -14.80 1.76 -13.37
N TRP A 226 -14.24 1.58 -12.18
CA TRP A 226 -14.96 1.43 -10.90
C TRP A 226 -15.18 2.74 -10.14
N LEU A 227 -14.96 3.90 -10.76
CA LEU A 227 -15.30 5.19 -10.17
C LEU A 227 -16.83 5.31 -10.08
N ASP A 228 -17.35 5.30 -8.85
CA ASP A 228 -18.76 5.50 -8.53
C ASP A 228 -18.93 6.81 -7.74
N PRO A 229 -19.46 7.88 -8.37
CA PRO A 229 -19.63 9.18 -7.72
C PRO A 229 -20.54 9.12 -6.47
N GLU A 230 -21.58 8.27 -6.47
CA GLU A 230 -22.48 8.15 -5.33
C GLU A 230 -21.77 7.45 -4.15
N ALA A 231 -21.02 6.39 -4.43
CA ALA A 231 -20.18 5.75 -3.43
C ALA A 231 -19.15 6.73 -2.84
N LEU A 232 -18.51 7.54 -3.69
CA LEU A 232 -17.55 8.53 -3.24
C LEU A 232 -18.20 9.59 -2.33
N ALA A 233 -19.39 10.09 -2.67
CA ALA A 233 -20.13 11.03 -1.82
C ALA A 233 -20.49 10.43 -0.45
N ARG A 234 -20.88 9.15 -0.40
CA ARG A 234 -21.09 8.44 0.88
C ARG A 234 -19.78 8.32 1.67
N HIS A 235 -18.67 8.01 1.02
CA HIS A 235 -17.37 7.91 1.68
C HIS A 235 -16.89 9.26 2.23
N GLU A 236 -17.18 10.37 1.55
CA GLU A 236 -16.90 11.72 2.04
C GLU A 236 -17.66 12.02 3.33
N GLN A 237 -18.94 11.66 3.39
CA GLN A 237 -19.76 11.80 4.60
C GLN A 237 -19.21 10.96 5.77
N MET A 238 -18.83 9.71 5.51
CA MET A 238 -18.23 8.84 6.52
C MET A 238 -16.88 9.38 7.03
N LEU A 239 -16.04 9.89 6.13
CA LEU A 239 -14.77 10.51 6.51
C LEU A 239 -14.98 11.77 7.37
N GLU A 240 -15.97 12.60 7.02
CA GLU A 240 -16.31 13.79 7.79
C GLU A 240 -16.86 13.42 9.18
N GLU A 241 -17.67 12.36 9.27
CA GLU A 241 -18.13 11.82 10.55
C GLU A 241 -16.98 11.36 11.43
N THR A 242 -16.01 10.60 10.86
CA THR A 242 -14.80 10.20 11.59
C THR A 242 -14.01 11.42 12.09
N ARG A 243 -13.95 12.50 11.29
CA ARG A 243 -13.29 13.76 11.67
C ARG A 243 -14.02 14.46 12.81
N ARG A 244 -15.35 14.61 12.68
CA ARG A 244 -16.21 15.31 13.64
C ARG A 244 -16.24 14.62 15.00
N THR A 245 -16.35 13.28 15.02
CA THR A 245 -16.41 12.49 16.25
C THR A 245 -15.04 12.23 16.87
N ARG A 246 -13.96 12.48 16.14
CA ARG A 246 -12.60 12.10 16.50
C ARG A 246 -12.47 10.61 16.80
N ALA A 247 -13.23 9.78 16.08
CA ALA A 247 -13.19 8.34 16.23
C ALA A 247 -11.76 7.81 16.12
N THR A 248 -11.37 6.93 17.03
CA THR A 248 -10.06 6.27 17.05
C THR A 248 -10.13 4.83 16.57
N ARG A 249 -11.33 4.25 16.48
CA ARG A 249 -11.56 2.86 16.10
C ARG A 249 -12.82 2.76 15.25
N THR A 250 -12.84 1.81 14.31
CA THR A 250 -14.07 1.37 13.64
C THR A 250 -14.57 0.06 14.24
N GLU A 251 -15.91 -0.09 14.30
CA GLU A 251 -16.58 -1.35 14.65
C GLU A 251 -16.80 -2.25 13.41
N HIS A 252 -16.44 -1.78 12.21
CA HIS A 252 -16.64 -2.47 10.94
C HIS A 252 -15.31 -2.90 10.31
N GLY A 253 -14.42 -3.48 11.11
CA GLY A 253 -13.11 -3.90 10.66
C GLY A 253 -12.56 -5.08 11.46
N ILE A 254 -11.31 -5.03 11.89
CA ILE A 254 -10.67 -6.11 12.67
C ILE A 254 -11.16 -6.08 14.12
N HIS A 255 -11.65 -7.23 14.59
CA HIS A 255 -12.16 -7.45 15.96
C HIS A 255 -11.13 -8.15 16.85
#